data_ced704c4e43561024db3ac9cbe940797
#
_entry.id   ced704c4e43561024db3ac9cbe940797
#
_cell.length_a   1.000
_cell.length_b   1.000
_cell.length_c   1.000
_cell.angle_alpha   90.00
_cell.angle_beta   90.00
_cell.angle_gamma   90.00
#
_symmetry.space_group_name_H-M   'P 1'
#
loop_
_entity.id
_entity.type
_entity.pdbx_description
1 polymer ?
#
loop_
_entity_poly.entity_id
_entity_poly.type
_entity_poly.pdbx_seq_one_letter_code
_entity_poly.pdbx_strand_id
1 'polypeptide(L)'
;MKTFKYILYSVLCTFVLFLASCEPRGLQQEDVFISEDKVAELTADGQVYNLNDFLDQFMTEEGSFHSDTCPYRDRSYDATHGIYLYSVDTLPVNGPGIYIRGRITTDDYAGNFYKSMVIQQIVGGQQQNLRISVDLGSSAGMYQIGQEILIRCNGLAVGRYANQPQLCVPSYNNNIYAMNASQKVGWCPGRIQGSVFRGATRMIGTPDISKLQYDELTLTELYTQIKKQPTANATDMDAVRKMDGRLVRLKDVHFNGKYNDNGTLKNCDTTNPDTIGGGGANVFAPSTQNIGYPQSRLLQDQGSSTIMCSNSEYAKFAYFYLPGADKTGIAQCSNFEGTVTGILGWYLDKAETLKNSALTGYEWSVTPRGIPGIGAVNDIVMYYQGDESAPWVPKEYDPKDR
;
A
#
# COMPACT_ATOMS: atom_id res chain seq x y z
N MET A 1 10.21 77.87 -2.93
CA MET A 1 11.03 76.95 -2.10
C MET A 1 10.29 76.26 -0.95
N LYS A 2 9.35 76.87 -0.27
CA LYS A 2 8.60 76.27 0.87
C LYS A 2 7.69 75.14 0.40
N THR A 3 6.99 75.27 -0.70
CA THR A 3 6.04 74.26 -1.23
C THR A 3 6.73 72.97 -1.67
N PHE A 4 7.93 73.02 -2.20
CA PHE A 4 8.70 71.86 -2.63
C PHE A 4 9.16 71.02 -1.44
N LYS A 5 9.46 71.65 -0.29
CA LYS A 5 9.78 70.90 0.94
C LYS A 5 8.59 70.09 1.50
N TYR A 6 7.38 70.62 1.43
CA TYR A 6 6.19 69.94 1.92
C TYR A 6 5.81 68.75 1.03
N ILE A 7 6.00 68.85 -0.26
CA ILE A 7 5.81 67.75 -1.21
C ILE A 7 6.83 66.66 -0.95
N LEU A 8 8.09 67.02 -0.74
CA LEU A 8 9.15 66.01 -0.42
C LEU A 8 8.90 65.33 0.92
N TYR A 9 8.44 66.03 1.94
CA TYR A 9 8.08 65.39 3.22
C TYR A 9 6.85 64.51 3.12
N SER A 10 5.85 64.88 2.37
CA SER A 10 4.66 64.01 2.16
C SER A 10 4.98 62.77 1.36
N VAL A 11 5.84 62.81 0.35
CA VAL A 11 6.30 61.66 -0.42
C VAL A 11 7.18 60.77 0.46
N LEU A 12 8.05 61.35 1.30
CA LEU A 12 8.90 60.59 2.22
C LEU A 12 8.06 59.87 3.31
N CYS A 13 7.05 60.56 3.88
CA CYS A 13 6.14 59.94 4.84
C CYS A 13 5.28 58.83 4.25
N THR A 14 4.80 58.97 3.00
CA THR A 14 4.09 57.92 2.33
C THR A 14 4.99 56.72 2.02
N PHE A 15 6.25 56.94 1.66
CA PHE A 15 7.20 55.89 1.41
C PHE A 15 7.57 55.11 2.69
N VAL A 16 7.72 55.81 3.82
CA VAL A 16 7.96 55.18 5.13
C VAL A 16 6.73 54.37 5.59
N LEU A 17 5.53 54.87 5.35
CA LEU A 17 4.28 54.14 5.64
C LEU A 17 4.13 52.88 4.76
N PHE A 18 4.57 52.93 3.53
CA PHE A 18 4.60 51.73 2.66
C PHE A 18 5.65 50.71 3.10
N LEU A 19 6.77 51.13 3.62
CA LEU A 19 7.81 50.23 4.16
C LEU A 19 7.40 49.61 5.50
N ALA A 20 6.60 50.34 6.31
CA ALA A 20 6.09 49.83 7.59
C ALA A 20 4.87 48.87 7.43
N SER A 21 4.21 48.88 6.28
CA SER A 21 3.05 47.99 6.02
C SER A 21 3.43 46.60 5.47
N CYS A 22 4.69 46.41 5.14
CA CYS A 22 5.25 45.12 4.82
C CYS A 22 6.10 44.58 5.98
N GLU A 23 5.54 44.48 7.18
CA GLU A 23 6.00 43.38 8.02
C GLU A 23 5.68 42.08 7.25
N PRO A 24 6.69 41.31 6.85
CA PRO A 24 6.41 39.97 6.48
C PRO A 24 5.72 39.38 7.71
N ARG A 25 4.39 39.16 7.64
CA ARG A 25 3.77 38.19 8.54
C ARG A 25 4.62 36.96 8.33
N GLY A 26 5.51 36.68 9.29
CA GLY A 26 6.27 35.46 9.29
C GLY A 26 5.20 34.42 9.13
N LEU A 27 5.18 33.75 7.97
CA LEU A 27 4.44 32.52 7.84
C LEU A 27 4.94 31.74 9.04
N GLN A 28 4.10 31.61 10.06
CA GLN A 28 4.37 30.64 11.10
C GLN A 28 4.45 29.35 10.34
N GLN A 29 5.67 28.94 10.08
CA GLN A 29 5.94 27.64 9.51
C GLN A 29 5.46 26.72 10.62
N GLU A 30 4.23 26.22 10.48
CA GLU A 30 3.74 25.17 11.36
C GLU A 30 4.85 24.12 11.36
N ASP A 31 5.33 23.75 12.52
CA ASP A 31 6.37 22.74 12.63
C ASP A 31 5.86 21.51 11.90
N VAL A 32 6.54 21.18 10.82
CA VAL A 32 6.18 20.02 9.98
C VAL A 32 6.22 18.76 10.84
N PHE A 33 7.11 18.76 11.82
CA PHE A 33 7.28 17.68 12.79
C PHE A 33 6.85 18.16 14.17
N ILE A 34 5.90 17.47 14.77
CA ILE A 34 5.39 17.77 16.10
C ILE A 34 6.03 16.88 17.18
N SER A 35 6.07 17.39 18.41
CA SER A 35 6.51 16.65 19.59
C SER A 35 5.37 15.80 20.17
N GLU A 36 5.69 14.89 21.10
CA GLU A 36 4.69 14.13 21.86
C GLU A 36 3.78 15.03 22.71
N ASP A 37 4.31 16.11 23.27
CA ASP A 37 3.50 17.10 24.02
C ASP A 37 2.46 17.73 23.09
N LYS A 38 2.83 18.04 21.85
CA LYS A 38 1.90 18.56 20.85
C LYS A 38 0.88 17.53 20.40
N VAL A 39 1.25 16.24 20.33
CA VAL A 39 0.29 15.15 20.11
C VAL A 39 -0.75 15.14 21.24
N ALA A 40 -0.32 15.18 22.50
CA ALA A 40 -1.24 15.19 23.64
C ALA A 40 -2.19 16.40 23.62
N GLU A 41 -1.69 17.59 23.26
CA GLU A 41 -2.51 18.78 23.08
C GLU A 41 -3.55 18.61 21.98
N LEU A 42 -3.13 18.12 20.79
CA LEU A 42 -4.01 17.95 19.62
C LEU A 42 -5.07 16.89 19.81
N THR A 43 -4.84 15.90 20.66
CA THR A 43 -5.76 14.78 20.91
C THR A 43 -6.59 14.94 22.19
N ALA A 44 -6.46 16.08 22.89
CA ALA A 44 -7.18 16.35 24.13
C ALA A 44 -8.71 16.40 23.96
N ASP A 45 -9.21 16.63 22.75
CA ASP A 45 -10.64 16.66 22.42
C ASP A 45 -11.24 15.30 22.09
N GLY A 46 -10.47 14.20 22.16
CA GLY A 46 -10.93 12.90 21.70
C GLY A 46 -10.12 11.71 22.18
N GLN A 47 -10.05 10.68 21.35
CA GLN A 47 -9.37 9.43 21.63
C GLN A 47 -8.42 9.04 20.51
N VAL A 48 -7.23 8.54 20.88
CA VAL A 48 -6.29 7.87 19.98
C VAL A 48 -6.55 6.37 20.07
N TYR A 49 -7.02 5.78 19.00
CA TYR A 49 -7.32 4.35 18.92
C TYR A 49 -6.11 3.55 18.47
N ASN A 50 -5.97 2.35 18.98
CA ASN A 50 -5.16 1.33 18.33
C ASN A 50 -5.79 0.96 16.97
N LEU A 51 -4.98 0.53 16.01
CA LEU A 51 -5.48 0.31 14.64
C LEU A 51 -6.55 -0.79 14.57
N ASN A 52 -6.39 -1.88 15.33
CA ASN A 52 -7.41 -2.93 15.39
C ASN A 52 -8.68 -2.44 16.11
N ASP A 53 -8.54 -1.74 17.26
CA ASP A 53 -9.67 -1.18 17.99
C ASP A 53 -10.45 -0.17 17.13
N PHE A 54 -9.72 0.62 16.32
CA PHE A 54 -10.31 1.53 15.35
C PHE A 54 -11.16 0.78 14.30
N LEU A 55 -10.62 -0.29 13.74
CA LEU A 55 -11.36 -1.11 12.79
C LEU A 55 -12.57 -1.78 13.45
N ASP A 56 -12.42 -2.36 14.64
CA ASP A 56 -13.49 -3.01 15.38
C ASP A 56 -14.61 -2.03 15.75
N GLN A 57 -14.25 -0.77 16.05
CA GLN A 57 -15.23 0.25 16.45
C GLN A 57 -15.99 0.85 15.27
N PHE A 58 -15.34 1.06 14.12
CA PHE A 58 -15.87 1.91 13.07
C PHE A 58 -16.12 1.20 11.74
N MET A 59 -15.58 0.01 11.51
CA MET A 59 -15.78 -0.74 10.28
C MET A 59 -16.78 -1.87 10.53
N THR A 60 -17.98 -1.72 10.00
CA THR A 60 -19.03 -2.74 10.10
C THR A 60 -18.92 -3.78 8.99
N GLU A 61 -19.61 -4.92 9.11
CA GLU A 61 -19.61 -5.92 8.05
C GLU A 61 -20.27 -5.41 6.78
N GLU A 62 -21.35 -4.66 6.91
CA GLU A 62 -22.16 -4.19 5.79
C GLU A 62 -21.71 -2.83 5.26
N GLY A 63 -21.15 -1.98 6.12
CA GLY A 63 -20.88 -0.58 5.82
C GLY A 63 -22.11 0.31 5.86
N SER A 64 -21.92 1.61 6.11
CA SER A 64 -22.99 2.61 6.06
C SER A 64 -23.47 2.86 4.63
N PHE A 65 -22.60 2.65 3.67
CA PHE A 65 -22.87 2.70 2.24
C PHE A 65 -22.68 1.30 1.66
N HIS A 66 -23.67 0.46 1.85
CA HIS A 66 -23.70 -0.82 1.19
C HIS A 66 -24.82 -0.88 0.16
N SER A 67 -24.97 -2.01 -0.40
CA SER A 67 -25.53 -2.26 -1.69
C SER A 67 -27.03 -2.41 -1.80
N ASP A 68 -27.87 -2.00 -0.85
CA ASP A 68 -29.32 -2.10 -1.06
C ASP A 68 -29.81 -1.21 -2.21
N THR A 69 -29.01 -0.19 -2.55
CA THR A 69 -29.21 0.69 -3.70
C THR A 69 -28.19 0.47 -4.81
N CYS A 70 -27.24 -0.45 -4.64
CA CYS A 70 -26.16 -0.69 -5.57
C CYS A 70 -26.42 -1.97 -6.37
N PRO A 71 -26.46 -1.90 -7.71
CA PRO A 71 -26.56 -3.07 -8.56
C PRO A 71 -25.37 -4.05 -8.46
N TYR A 72 -24.39 -3.75 -7.62
CA TYR A 72 -23.23 -4.60 -7.30
C TYR A 72 -23.40 -5.48 -6.10
N ARG A 73 -24.58 -5.62 -5.56
CA ARG A 73 -24.81 -6.56 -4.46
C ARG A 73 -24.17 -7.92 -4.74
N ASP A 74 -24.21 -8.38 -5.98
CA ASP A 74 -23.61 -9.65 -6.39
C ASP A 74 -22.09 -9.65 -6.45
N ARG A 75 -21.44 -8.49 -6.43
CA ARG A 75 -19.98 -8.36 -6.43
C ARG A 75 -19.40 -7.88 -5.12
N SER A 76 -20.14 -7.07 -4.40
CA SER A 76 -19.68 -6.58 -3.10
C SER A 76 -19.95 -7.55 -1.98
N TYR A 77 -20.96 -8.39 -2.11
CA TYR A 77 -21.33 -9.40 -1.12
C TYR A 77 -21.15 -10.80 -1.67
N ASP A 78 -20.29 -11.56 -1.02
CA ASP A 78 -20.19 -12.99 -1.25
C ASP A 78 -21.17 -13.75 -0.34
N ALA A 79 -22.33 -14.09 -0.91
CA ALA A 79 -23.36 -14.81 -0.17
C ALA A 79 -22.93 -16.24 0.24
N THR A 80 -21.95 -16.83 -0.46
CA THR A 80 -21.42 -18.15 -0.11
C THR A 80 -20.63 -18.10 1.17
N HIS A 81 -19.99 -16.97 1.41
CA HIS A 81 -19.07 -16.78 2.52
C HIS A 81 -19.56 -15.73 3.53
N GLY A 82 -20.63 -15.01 3.25
CA GLY A 82 -21.18 -14.02 4.16
C GLY A 82 -20.30 -12.79 4.36
N ILE A 83 -19.49 -12.42 3.37
CA ILE A 83 -18.55 -11.29 3.46
C ILE A 83 -18.80 -10.24 2.40
N TYR A 84 -18.59 -8.97 2.77
CA TYR A 84 -18.56 -7.87 1.82
C TYR A 84 -17.14 -7.65 1.30
N LEU A 85 -16.99 -7.61 -0.02
CA LEU A 85 -15.71 -7.31 -0.65
C LEU A 85 -15.45 -5.80 -0.72
N TYR A 86 -16.54 -5.03 -0.82
CA TYR A 86 -16.53 -3.57 -0.87
C TYR A 86 -17.57 -3.02 0.09
N SER A 87 -17.13 -2.26 1.06
CA SER A 87 -17.99 -1.56 2.01
C SER A 87 -17.33 -0.28 2.50
N VAL A 88 -18.12 0.70 2.90
CA VAL A 88 -17.61 1.97 3.42
C VAL A 88 -18.47 2.41 4.59
N ASP A 89 -17.82 2.72 5.70
CA ASP A 89 -18.42 3.37 6.87
C ASP A 89 -17.86 4.78 7.01
N THR A 90 -18.73 5.77 7.09
CA THR A 90 -18.30 7.16 7.33
C THR A 90 -18.10 7.41 8.81
N LEU A 91 -17.04 8.15 9.12
CA LEU A 91 -16.75 8.58 10.47
C LEU A 91 -17.43 9.92 10.78
N PRO A 92 -17.87 10.17 12.02
CA PRO A 92 -18.51 11.41 12.40
C PRO A 92 -17.68 12.63 12.05
N VAL A 93 -18.29 13.63 11.44
CA VAL A 93 -17.63 14.93 11.17
C VAL A 93 -17.48 15.75 12.44
N ASN A 94 -18.52 15.73 13.29
CA ASN A 94 -18.62 16.49 14.53
C ASN A 94 -18.53 15.55 15.74
N GLY A 95 -18.20 16.10 16.90
CA GLY A 95 -18.07 15.36 18.15
C GLY A 95 -16.62 15.18 18.58
N PRO A 96 -16.33 14.28 19.51
CA PRO A 96 -14.99 14.02 19.98
C PRO A 96 -14.04 13.66 18.84
N GLY A 97 -12.77 14.03 18.99
CA GLY A 97 -11.73 13.69 18.03
C GLY A 97 -11.52 12.18 17.94
N ILE A 98 -11.47 11.65 16.74
CA ILE A 98 -11.13 10.26 16.44
C ILE A 98 -9.75 10.27 15.82
N TYR A 99 -8.78 9.71 16.52
CA TYR A 99 -7.39 9.73 16.10
C TYR A 99 -6.83 8.33 16.00
N ILE A 100 -5.97 8.12 15.01
CA ILE A 100 -5.07 6.97 14.92
C ILE A 100 -3.64 7.45 14.74
N ARG A 101 -2.69 6.64 15.16
CA ARG A 101 -1.27 6.93 14.88
C ARG A 101 -0.56 5.66 14.45
N GLY A 102 0.46 5.83 13.63
CA GLY A 102 1.27 4.70 13.18
C GLY A 102 2.46 5.17 12.37
N ARG A 103 3.40 4.25 12.18
CA ARG A 103 4.63 4.48 11.45
C ARG A 103 4.49 3.99 10.02
N ILE A 104 4.82 4.84 9.06
CA ILE A 104 4.71 4.55 7.63
C ILE A 104 5.66 3.41 7.26
N THR A 105 5.13 2.39 6.64
CA THR A 105 5.89 1.23 6.19
C THR A 105 6.15 1.21 4.70
N THR A 106 5.39 2.00 3.90
CA THR A 106 5.49 2.01 2.43
C THR A 106 5.50 3.42 1.88
N ASP A 107 6.15 3.60 0.75
CA ASP A 107 6.06 4.80 -0.08
C ASP A 107 5.93 4.44 -1.57
N ASP A 108 5.80 5.45 -2.41
CA ASP A 108 5.68 5.31 -3.87
C ASP A 108 7.01 5.54 -4.62
N TYR A 109 8.13 5.66 -3.92
CA TYR A 109 9.42 5.99 -4.56
C TYR A 109 9.82 4.96 -5.62
N ALA A 110 9.74 3.68 -5.29
CA ALA A 110 10.06 2.61 -6.22
C ALA A 110 8.92 2.30 -7.20
N GLY A 111 7.74 2.90 -7.04
CA GLY A 111 6.59 2.74 -7.94
C GLY A 111 5.79 1.45 -7.74
N ASN A 112 6.13 0.65 -6.73
CA ASN A 112 5.40 -0.59 -6.46
C ASN A 112 4.12 -0.38 -5.63
N PHE A 113 4.00 0.76 -4.96
CA PHE A 113 2.80 1.23 -4.30
C PHE A 113 2.28 2.48 -5.01
N TYR A 114 0.98 2.51 -5.31
CA TYR A 114 0.38 3.61 -6.05
C TYR A 114 -0.84 4.15 -5.31
N LYS A 115 -0.77 5.43 -4.94
CA LYS A 115 -1.87 6.15 -4.27
C LYS A 115 -2.39 5.43 -3.03
N SER A 116 -1.51 4.72 -2.37
CA SER A 116 -1.76 4.03 -1.11
C SER A 116 -0.51 4.02 -0.26
N MET A 117 -0.69 4.00 1.04
CA MET A 117 0.37 3.76 2.01
C MET A 117 -0.14 2.81 3.09
N VAL A 118 0.78 2.24 3.84
CA VAL A 118 0.47 1.40 4.99
C VAL A 118 1.15 1.99 6.22
N ILE A 119 0.42 2.04 7.32
CA ILE A 119 0.97 2.40 8.63
C ILE A 119 0.98 1.19 9.55
N GLN A 120 1.98 1.18 10.42
CA GLN A 120 2.19 0.15 11.43
C GLN A 120 2.14 0.76 12.82
N GLN A 121 1.49 0.10 13.74
CA GLN A 121 1.53 0.34 15.17
C GLN A 121 1.95 -0.94 15.88
N ILE A 122 2.70 -0.82 16.98
CA ILE A 122 3.08 -1.96 17.80
C ILE A 122 2.28 -1.89 19.10
N VAL A 123 1.47 -2.91 19.33
CA VAL A 123 0.62 -3.01 20.52
C VAL A 123 0.88 -4.36 21.19
N GLY A 124 1.34 -4.35 22.41
CA GLY A 124 1.68 -5.58 23.13
C GLY A 124 2.74 -6.45 22.44
N GLY A 125 3.66 -5.81 21.67
CA GLY A 125 4.69 -6.49 20.90
C GLY A 125 4.21 -7.08 19.56
N GLN A 126 2.95 -6.85 19.20
CA GLN A 126 2.37 -7.32 17.93
C GLN A 126 2.13 -6.17 16.97
N GLN A 127 2.35 -6.42 15.69
CA GLN A 127 2.01 -5.49 14.63
C GLN A 127 0.49 -5.36 14.48
N GLN A 128 0.03 -4.12 14.42
CA GLN A 128 -1.27 -3.76 13.88
C GLN A 128 -1.04 -2.85 12.67
N ASN A 129 -1.76 -3.04 11.59
CA ASN A 129 -1.49 -2.33 10.35
C ASN A 129 -2.80 -1.82 9.73
N LEU A 130 -2.69 -0.71 9.00
CA LEU A 130 -3.82 -0.15 8.27
C LEU A 130 -3.36 0.43 6.95
N ARG A 131 -4.06 0.07 5.89
CA ARG A 131 -3.91 0.72 4.58
C ARG A 131 -4.58 2.07 4.58
N ILE A 132 -4.00 3.02 3.87
CA ILE A 132 -4.55 4.36 3.65
C ILE A 132 -4.64 4.57 2.15
N SER A 133 -5.86 4.76 1.66
CA SER A 133 -6.09 5.10 0.26
C SER A 133 -6.04 6.61 0.08
N VAL A 134 -5.03 7.13 -0.59
CA VAL A 134 -4.78 8.56 -0.67
C VAL A 134 -4.31 8.99 -2.06
N ASP A 135 -4.88 10.09 -2.56
CA ASP A 135 -4.49 10.67 -3.86
C ASP A 135 -3.37 11.70 -3.67
N LEU A 136 -2.15 11.21 -3.52
CA LEU A 136 -0.94 12.02 -3.53
C LEU A 136 -0.21 11.84 -4.85
N GLY A 137 0.36 12.92 -5.38
CA GLY A 137 1.19 12.86 -6.58
C GLY A 137 2.53 12.14 -6.32
N SER A 138 3.07 12.30 -5.09
CA SER A 138 4.19 11.54 -4.57
C SER A 138 4.07 11.48 -3.05
N SER A 139 3.96 10.30 -2.50
CA SER A 139 3.97 10.09 -1.06
C SER A 139 5.40 10.12 -0.50
N ALA A 140 6.36 9.58 -1.22
CA ALA A 140 7.77 9.50 -0.81
C ALA A 140 8.42 10.87 -0.53
N GLY A 141 7.98 11.91 -1.24
CA GLY A 141 8.49 13.28 -1.04
C GLY A 141 8.01 13.95 0.24
N MET A 142 6.95 13.42 0.87
CA MET A 142 6.32 14.01 2.06
C MET A 142 6.30 13.06 3.25
N TYR A 143 6.03 11.79 3.00
CA TYR A 143 5.78 10.76 4.00
C TYR A 143 6.75 9.61 3.79
N GLN A 144 7.94 9.73 4.37
CA GLN A 144 9.00 8.74 4.19
C GLN A 144 8.70 7.47 5.00
N ILE A 145 9.22 6.33 4.55
CA ILE A 145 9.23 5.09 5.33
C ILE A 145 9.91 5.36 6.69
N GLY A 146 9.30 4.89 7.76
CA GLY A 146 9.76 5.12 9.13
C GLY A 146 9.19 6.39 9.78
N GLN A 147 8.53 7.28 9.03
CA GLN A 147 7.86 8.45 9.61
C GLN A 147 6.64 8.03 10.41
N GLU A 148 6.55 8.49 11.65
CA GLU A 148 5.35 8.33 12.45
C GLU A 148 4.37 9.47 12.17
N ILE A 149 3.09 9.16 12.03
CA ILE A 149 2.03 10.12 11.75
C ILE A 149 0.87 9.97 12.73
N LEU A 150 0.27 11.11 13.09
CA LEU A 150 -1.04 11.19 13.74
C LEU A 150 -2.06 11.59 12.69
N ILE A 151 -3.20 10.91 12.64
CA ILE A 151 -4.28 11.20 11.69
C ILE A 151 -5.56 11.48 12.48
N ARG A 152 -6.19 12.62 12.26
CA ARG A 152 -7.55 12.90 12.69
C ARG A 152 -8.52 12.31 11.67
N CYS A 153 -9.30 11.33 12.09
CA CYS A 153 -10.16 10.56 11.18
C CYS A 153 -11.58 11.13 11.03
N ASN A 154 -11.97 12.15 11.81
CA ASN A 154 -13.30 12.77 11.71
C ASN A 154 -13.58 13.23 10.27
N GLY A 155 -14.74 12.82 9.73
CA GLY A 155 -15.15 13.15 8.36
C GLY A 155 -14.47 12.32 7.26
N LEU A 156 -13.55 11.43 7.60
CA LEU A 156 -13.05 10.39 6.70
C LEU A 156 -13.97 9.17 6.74
N ALA A 157 -13.53 8.08 6.19
CA ALA A 157 -14.24 6.80 6.20
C ALA A 157 -13.24 5.65 6.39
N VAL A 158 -13.76 4.53 6.85
CA VAL A 158 -13.07 3.25 6.87
C VAL A 158 -13.88 2.24 6.05
N GLY A 159 -13.23 1.33 5.37
CA GLY A 159 -13.97 0.37 4.55
C GLY A 159 -13.11 -0.75 4.02
N ARG A 160 -13.74 -1.64 3.24
CA ARG A 160 -13.08 -2.75 2.56
C ARG A 160 -13.00 -2.50 1.07
N TYR A 161 -11.82 -2.60 0.52
CA TYR A 161 -11.60 -2.62 -0.90
C TYR A 161 -11.02 -3.98 -1.29
N ALA A 162 -11.77 -4.77 -2.06
CA ALA A 162 -11.40 -6.15 -2.35
C ALA A 162 -11.07 -6.95 -1.07
N ASN A 163 -11.87 -6.77 -0.05
CA ASN A 163 -11.75 -7.32 1.31
C ASN A 163 -10.57 -6.76 2.15
N GLN A 164 -9.77 -5.85 1.64
CA GLN A 164 -8.68 -5.23 2.39
C GLN A 164 -9.18 -4.01 3.17
N PRO A 165 -9.01 -3.98 4.51
CA PRO A 165 -9.39 -2.81 5.32
C PRO A 165 -8.53 -1.59 4.96
N GLN A 166 -9.17 -0.44 4.86
CA GLN A 166 -8.43 0.81 4.61
C GLN A 166 -9.14 2.05 5.14
N LEU A 167 -8.34 3.04 5.54
CA LEU A 167 -8.79 4.40 5.73
C LEU A 167 -8.98 5.05 4.35
N CYS A 168 -10.12 5.70 4.13
CA CYS A 168 -10.55 6.15 2.83
C CYS A 168 -11.54 7.32 2.91
N VAL A 169 -12.19 7.62 1.80
CA VAL A 169 -13.44 8.39 1.73
C VAL A 169 -14.45 7.59 0.92
N PRO A 170 -15.76 7.81 1.11
CA PRO A 170 -16.75 7.19 0.25
C PRO A 170 -16.59 7.66 -1.20
N SER A 171 -16.61 6.75 -2.13
CA SER A 171 -16.58 7.04 -3.56
C SER A 171 -17.71 6.30 -4.25
N TYR A 172 -18.55 7.07 -4.95
CA TYR A 172 -19.57 6.48 -5.81
C TYR A 172 -18.97 6.27 -7.19
N ASN A 173 -18.73 5.01 -7.49
CA ASN A 173 -18.07 4.70 -8.73
C ASN A 173 -19.00 3.97 -9.70
N ASN A 174 -19.20 4.60 -10.83
CA ASN A 174 -20.03 4.04 -11.90
C ASN A 174 -19.24 3.28 -12.95
N ASN A 175 -17.93 3.09 -12.78
CA ASN A 175 -17.11 2.60 -13.87
C ASN A 175 -15.88 1.75 -13.52
N ILE A 176 -15.52 1.54 -12.27
CA ILE A 176 -14.24 0.89 -11.93
C ILE A 176 -14.11 -0.52 -12.52
N TYR A 177 -15.22 -1.22 -12.69
CA TYR A 177 -15.19 -2.61 -13.16
C TYR A 177 -16.29 -2.89 -14.19
N ALA A 178 -16.79 -1.86 -14.86
CA ALA A 178 -17.80 -2.02 -15.88
C ALA A 178 -17.20 -2.64 -17.15
N MET A 179 -16.86 -3.89 -17.10
CA MET A 179 -16.63 -4.67 -18.31
C MET A 179 -17.92 -4.86 -19.13
N ASN A 180 -19.08 -4.66 -18.51
CA ASN A 180 -20.40 -4.79 -19.15
C ASN A 180 -21.34 -3.71 -18.61
N ALA A 181 -22.29 -3.26 -19.47
CA ALA A 181 -23.33 -2.30 -19.13
C ALA A 181 -24.22 -2.71 -17.93
N SER A 182 -24.20 -3.94 -17.46
CA SER A 182 -24.94 -4.45 -16.28
C SER A 182 -24.18 -4.39 -14.94
N GLN A 183 -22.92 -3.97 -14.93
CA GLN A 183 -22.02 -4.12 -13.76
C GLN A 183 -21.60 -2.75 -13.25
N LYS A 184 -22.41 -2.08 -12.35
CA LYS A 184 -22.12 -0.74 -12.53
C LYS A 184 -21.92 0.26 -11.46
N VAL A 185 -22.61 0.31 -10.45
CA VAL A 185 -22.65 1.53 -9.66
C VAL A 185 -22.69 1.16 -8.21
N GLY A 186 -21.78 1.71 -7.42
CA GLY A 186 -21.80 1.44 -6.01
C GLY A 186 -20.85 2.31 -5.22
N TRP A 187 -21.09 2.32 -3.94
CA TRP A 187 -20.17 2.94 -3.01
C TRP A 187 -19.02 1.98 -2.73
N CYS A 188 -17.83 2.48 -2.81
CA CYS A 188 -16.61 1.78 -2.46
C CYS A 188 -15.64 2.72 -1.76
N PRO A 189 -14.61 2.19 -1.09
CA PRO A 189 -13.53 3.01 -0.59
C PRO A 189 -12.87 3.79 -1.73
N GLY A 190 -12.90 5.12 -1.62
CA GLY A 190 -12.23 6.02 -2.52
C GLY A 190 -10.94 6.58 -1.92
N ARG A 191 -10.20 7.32 -2.73
CA ARG A 191 -8.94 7.94 -2.29
C ARG A 191 -9.20 9.24 -1.57
N ILE A 192 -8.61 9.42 -0.41
CA ILE A 192 -8.58 10.69 0.32
C ILE A 192 -7.80 11.69 -0.55
N GLN A 193 -8.37 12.84 -0.83
CA GLN A 193 -7.65 13.89 -1.56
C GLN A 193 -6.40 14.32 -0.78
N GLY A 194 -5.30 14.54 -1.49
CA GLY A 194 -4.01 14.87 -0.86
C GLY A 194 -4.05 16.11 0.04
N SER A 195 -4.87 17.13 -0.30
CA SER A 195 -5.07 18.31 0.55
C SER A 195 -5.82 17.98 1.85
N VAL A 196 -6.85 17.14 1.77
CA VAL A 196 -7.62 16.67 2.93
C VAL A 196 -6.72 15.83 3.84
N PHE A 197 -5.97 14.90 3.27
CA PHE A 197 -5.04 14.05 4.01
C PHE A 197 -3.97 14.88 4.74
N ARG A 198 -3.36 15.84 4.06
CA ARG A 198 -2.38 16.74 4.69
C ARG A 198 -2.99 17.56 5.83
N GLY A 199 -4.22 18.04 5.67
CA GLY A 199 -4.96 18.76 6.72
C GLY A 199 -5.22 17.89 7.95
N ALA A 200 -5.55 16.63 7.73
CA ALA A 200 -5.88 15.66 8.77
C ALA A 200 -4.65 15.04 9.45
N THR A 201 -3.46 15.16 8.87
CA THR A 201 -2.26 14.44 9.31
C THR A 201 -1.22 15.38 9.91
N ARG A 202 -0.52 14.91 10.95
CA ARG A 202 0.68 15.55 11.52
C ARG A 202 1.81 14.53 11.60
N MET A 203 3.02 14.94 11.27
CA MET A 203 4.21 14.08 11.38
C MET A 203 4.78 14.20 12.80
N ILE A 204 5.06 13.06 13.44
CA ILE A 204 5.59 13.01 14.82
C ILE A 204 7.08 12.68 14.73
N GLY A 205 7.92 13.56 15.24
CA GLY A 205 9.37 13.37 15.19
C GLY A 205 9.90 13.13 13.78
N THR A 206 11.14 12.71 13.67
CA THR A 206 11.80 12.42 12.38
C THR A 206 11.58 10.97 11.95
N PRO A 207 11.66 10.68 10.64
CA PRO A 207 11.60 9.30 10.14
C PRO A 207 12.69 8.41 10.74
N ASP A 208 12.30 7.21 11.17
CA ASP A 208 13.21 6.23 11.73
C ASP A 208 12.81 4.81 11.32
N ILE A 209 13.50 4.27 10.32
CA ILE A 209 13.26 2.92 9.79
C ILE A 209 13.58 1.84 10.83
N SER A 210 14.49 2.10 11.77
CA SER A 210 14.87 1.15 12.81
C SER A 210 13.73 0.83 13.79
N LYS A 211 12.69 1.66 13.81
CA LYS A 211 11.49 1.48 14.64
C LYS A 211 10.43 0.59 13.98
N LEU A 212 10.63 0.20 12.74
CA LEU A 212 9.73 -0.74 12.07
C LEU A 212 9.98 -2.15 12.59
N GLN A 213 8.89 -2.85 12.87
CA GLN A 213 8.94 -4.25 13.23
C GLN A 213 8.65 -5.11 12.00
N TYR A 214 9.39 -6.18 11.87
CA TYR A 214 9.25 -7.17 10.80
C TYR A 214 8.85 -8.51 11.43
N ASP A 215 7.83 -9.16 10.88
CA ASP A 215 7.57 -10.56 11.21
C ASP A 215 8.49 -11.43 10.34
N GLU A 216 9.55 -11.95 10.91
CA GLU A 216 10.49 -12.82 10.21
C GLU A 216 9.99 -14.27 10.25
N LEU A 217 9.61 -14.80 9.10
CA LEU A 217 8.92 -16.07 8.96
C LEU A 217 9.43 -16.83 7.73
N THR A 218 9.46 -18.15 7.84
CA THR A 218 9.42 -19.02 6.66
C THR A 218 7.97 -19.07 6.11
N LEU A 219 7.77 -19.53 4.88
CA LEU A 219 6.41 -19.72 4.35
C LEU A 219 5.63 -20.77 5.15
N THR A 220 6.31 -21.79 5.63
CA THR A 220 5.71 -22.81 6.50
C THR A 220 5.20 -22.20 7.80
N GLU A 221 6.00 -21.35 8.47
CA GLU A 221 5.60 -20.64 9.69
C GLU A 221 4.45 -19.66 9.42
N LEU A 222 4.49 -18.94 8.30
CA LEU A 222 3.39 -18.07 7.89
C LEU A 222 2.08 -18.84 7.77
N TYR A 223 2.09 -19.98 7.10
CA TYR A 223 0.89 -20.81 6.91
C TYR A 223 0.45 -21.61 8.13
N THR A 224 1.18 -21.54 9.24
CA THR A 224 0.66 -21.96 10.56
C THR A 224 -0.17 -20.85 11.22
N GLN A 225 0.11 -19.59 10.90
CA GLN A 225 -0.61 -18.44 11.45
C GLN A 225 -1.85 -18.07 10.62
N ILE A 226 -1.79 -18.28 9.31
CA ILE A 226 -2.89 -18.03 8.37
C ILE A 226 -3.09 -19.25 7.49
N LYS A 227 -4.32 -19.51 7.09
CA LYS A 227 -4.55 -20.51 6.05
C LYS A 227 -4.11 -19.96 4.69
N LYS A 228 -3.41 -20.77 3.91
CA LYS A 228 -3.06 -20.44 2.52
C LYS A 228 -4.32 -20.12 1.70
N GLN A 229 -5.39 -20.86 1.94
CA GLN A 229 -6.73 -20.62 1.40
C GLN A 229 -7.70 -20.46 2.57
N PRO A 230 -7.94 -19.24 3.04
CA PRO A 230 -8.92 -18.99 4.08
C PRO A 230 -10.30 -19.41 3.58
N THR A 231 -11.05 -20.02 4.47
CA THR A 231 -12.47 -20.22 4.27
C THR A 231 -13.21 -19.00 4.81
N ALA A 232 -14.40 -18.74 4.32
CA ALA A 232 -15.14 -17.56 4.69
C ALA A 232 -15.81 -17.64 6.07
N ASN A 233 -15.36 -18.48 6.96
CA ASN A 233 -15.82 -18.40 8.34
C ASN A 233 -15.22 -17.17 9.03
N ALA A 234 -15.91 -16.68 10.04
CA ALA A 234 -15.52 -15.47 10.77
C ALA A 234 -14.08 -15.52 11.33
N THR A 235 -13.62 -16.71 11.74
CA THR A 235 -12.27 -16.90 12.30
C THR A 235 -11.19 -16.69 11.24
N ASP A 236 -11.36 -17.28 10.06
CA ASP A 236 -10.40 -17.14 8.98
C ASP A 236 -10.39 -15.69 8.45
N MET A 237 -11.56 -15.07 8.34
CA MET A 237 -11.67 -13.68 7.89
C MET A 237 -11.12 -12.67 8.90
N ASP A 238 -11.25 -12.93 10.19
CA ASP A 238 -10.62 -12.11 11.23
C ASP A 238 -9.09 -12.24 11.18
N ALA A 239 -8.58 -13.46 10.96
CA ALA A 239 -7.15 -13.68 10.75
C ALA A 239 -6.64 -12.96 9.49
N VAL A 240 -7.38 -13.03 8.37
CA VAL A 240 -7.08 -12.28 7.14
C VAL A 240 -6.99 -10.78 7.42
N ARG A 241 -7.99 -10.23 8.12
CA ARG A 241 -8.04 -8.80 8.47
C ARG A 241 -6.85 -8.36 9.30
N LYS A 242 -6.48 -9.16 10.29
CA LYS A 242 -5.37 -8.85 11.22
C LYS A 242 -4.00 -9.00 10.58
N MET A 243 -3.88 -9.81 9.54
CA MET A 243 -2.62 -10.06 8.84
C MET A 243 -2.42 -9.16 7.62
N ASP A 244 -3.50 -8.59 7.05
CA ASP A 244 -3.35 -7.66 5.92
C ASP A 244 -2.57 -6.41 6.32
N GLY A 245 -1.69 -5.98 5.43
CA GLY A 245 -0.84 -4.81 5.67
C GLY A 245 0.40 -5.06 6.53
N ARG A 246 0.59 -6.27 7.08
CA ARG A 246 1.76 -6.58 7.90
C ARG A 246 3.05 -6.51 7.11
N LEU A 247 4.07 -5.99 7.76
CA LEU A 247 5.43 -5.97 7.22
C LEU A 247 6.11 -7.30 7.60
N VAL A 248 6.26 -8.18 6.60
CA VAL A 248 6.84 -9.50 6.77
C VAL A 248 8.20 -9.60 6.09
N ARG A 249 9.07 -10.44 6.63
CA ARG A 249 10.34 -10.85 6.02
C ARG A 249 10.30 -12.36 5.85
N LEU A 250 10.07 -12.80 4.61
CA LEU A 250 10.04 -14.20 4.26
C LEU A 250 11.47 -14.70 4.06
N LYS A 251 11.85 -15.71 4.83
CA LYS A 251 13.19 -16.31 4.82
C LYS A 251 13.22 -17.58 3.98
N ASP A 252 14.40 -17.94 3.52
CA ASP A 252 14.70 -19.20 2.84
C ASP A 252 13.81 -19.39 1.61
N VAL A 253 13.62 -18.31 0.85
CA VAL A 253 12.79 -18.30 -0.36
C VAL A 253 13.62 -18.07 -1.62
N HIS A 254 13.15 -18.58 -2.73
CA HIS A 254 13.66 -18.31 -4.07
C HIS A 254 12.51 -18.00 -5.03
N PHE A 255 12.82 -17.33 -6.16
CA PHE A 255 11.84 -17.13 -7.21
C PHE A 255 11.69 -18.41 -8.03
N ASN A 256 10.47 -18.90 -8.12
CA ASN A 256 10.19 -20.07 -8.96
C ASN A 256 9.88 -19.67 -10.41
N GLY A 257 9.52 -18.45 -10.66
CA GLY A 257 9.25 -17.93 -12.00
C GLY A 257 8.03 -18.51 -12.70
N LYS A 258 7.32 -19.41 -12.08
CA LYS A 258 6.24 -20.16 -12.69
C LYS A 258 4.96 -19.96 -11.90
N TYR A 259 3.92 -19.55 -12.60
CA TYR A 259 2.58 -19.43 -12.04
C TYR A 259 1.55 -19.88 -13.06
N ASN A 260 0.47 -20.48 -12.65
CA ASN A 260 -0.64 -20.71 -13.51
C ASN A 260 -2.01 -20.71 -12.81
N ASP A 261 -3.03 -20.37 -13.63
CA ASP A 261 -4.39 -20.17 -13.16
C ASP A 261 -5.09 -21.47 -12.71
N ASN A 262 -4.46 -22.63 -12.92
CA ASN A 262 -5.05 -23.94 -12.66
C ASN A 262 -4.24 -24.76 -11.63
N GLY A 263 -3.35 -24.11 -10.85
CA GLY A 263 -2.40 -24.83 -10.01
C GLY A 263 -1.31 -25.57 -10.79
N THR A 264 -1.33 -25.56 -12.11
CA THR A 264 -0.23 -25.93 -12.98
C THR A 264 0.49 -24.68 -13.41
N LEU A 265 1.78 -24.60 -13.13
CA LEU A 265 2.68 -23.49 -13.38
C LEU A 265 2.43 -22.87 -14.76
N LYS A 266 1.82 -21.68 -14.79
CA LYS A 266 1.83 -20.92 -16.03
C LYS A 266 3.28 -20.67 -16.31
N ASN A 267 3.79 -21.39 -17.25
CA ASN A 267 5.10 -21.08 -17.75
C ASN A 267 5.10 -19.59 -18.01
N CYS A 268 5.95 -18.94 -17.36
CA CYS A 268 6.61 -17.84 -17.91
C CYS A 268 7.17 -18.36 -19.23
N ASP A 269 6.32 -18.30 -20.23
CA ASP A 269 6.67 -18.87 -21.52
C ASP A 269 7.72 -17.98 -22.12
N THR A 270 8.97 -18.38 -21.93
CA THR A 270 10.12 -17.73 -22.56
C THR A 270 10.05 -17.83 -24.08
N THR A 271 9.18 -18.71 -24.62
CA THR A 271 8.97 -18.88 -26.05
C THR A 271 7.96 -17.91 -26.63
N ASN A 272 7.17 -17.22 -25.80
CA ASN A 272 6.23 -16.18 -26.24
C ASN A 272 6.38 -14.89 -25.41
N PRO A 273 7.45 -14.15 -25.64
CA PRO A 273 7.72 -12.88 -24.95
C PRO A 273 6.61 -11.84 -25.14
N ASP A 274 5.77 -11.97 -26.17
CA ASP A 274 4.75 -10.98 -26.51
C ASP A 274 3.47 -11.14 -25.69
N THR A 275 3.23 -12.27 -25.06
CA THR A 275 2.05 -12.45 -24.20
C THR A 275 2.11 -11.64 -22.90
N ILE A 276 3.29 -11.17 -22.54
CA ILE A 276 3.50 -10.33 -21.35
C ILE A 276 4.51 -9.18 -21.65
N GLY A 277 4.42 -8.56 -22.84
CA GLY A 277 5.20 -7.36 -23.16
C GLY A 277 6.69 -7.53 -23.30
N GLY A 278 7.10 -8.66 -23.83
CA GLY A 278 8.47 -8.83 -24.31
C GLY A 278 9.54 -9.10 -23.26
N GLY A 279 9.23 -9.10 -21.99
CA GLY A 279 10.19 -9.44 -20.94
C GLY A 279 10.00 -10.87 -20.42
N GLY A 280 8.89 -11.48 -20.79
CA GLY A 280 8.52 -12.78 -20.24
C GLY A 280 8.44 -12.73 -18.72
N ALA A 281 8.57 -13.86 -18.11
CA ALA A 281 8.54 -13.98 -16.67
C ALA A 281 9.92 -13.96 -16.02
N ASN A 282 10.90 -13.61 -16.77
CA ASN A 282 12.26 -13.45 -16.27
C ASN A 282 12.43 -12.14 -15.50
N VAL A 283 11.49 -11.20 -15.66
CA VAL A 283 11.51 -9.87 -15.04
C VAL A 283 10.36 -9.71 -14.04
N PHE A 284 10.44 -8.72 -13.17
CA PHE A 284 9.48 -8.53 -12.10
C PHE A 284 8.05 -8.25 -12.61
N ALA A 285 7.87 -7.29 -13.49
CA ALA A 285 6.55 -6.92 -13.99
C ALA A 285 6.61 -6.21 -15.35
N PRO A 286 6.84 -6.91 -16.44
CA PRO A 286 6.88 -6.26 -17.75
C PRO A 286 5.52 -5.71 -18.12
N SER A 287 5.45 -4.43 -18.50
CA SER A 287 4.20 -3.83 -18.98
C SER A 287 3.93 -4.24 -20.41
N THR A 288 2.73 -4.79 -20.66
CA THR A 288 2.25 -5.03 -22.03
C THR A 288 1.28 -3.98 -22.51
N GLN A 289 0.52 -3.40 -21.59
CA GLN A 289 -0.68 -2.64 -21.94
C GLN A 289 -0.83 -1.34 -21.15
N ASN A 290 0.08 -1.03 -20.25
CA ASN A 290 0.03 0.18 -19.42
C ASN A 290 -1.28 0.29 -18.59
N ILE A 291 -1.79 -0.83 -18.11
CA ILE A 291 -3.10 -0.89 -17.43
C ILE A 291 -3.00 -0.85 -15.92
N GLY A 292 -1.78 -0.89 -15.34
CA GLY A 292 -1.55 -0.76 -13.90
C GLY A 292 -1.94 -1.98 -13.08
N TYR A 293 -2.18 -3.11 -13.68
CA TYR A 293 -2.46 -4.33 -12.93
C TYR A 293 -1.18 -4.92 -12.32
N PRO A 294 -1.25 -5.36 -11.05
CA PRO A 294 -0.11 -6.04 -10.44
C PRO A 294 0.20 -7.31 -11.23
N GLN A 295 1.49 -7.53 -11.44
CA GLN A 295 1.99 -8.78 -11.97
C GLN A 295 2.67 -9.55 -10.85
N SER A 296 2.41 -10.83 -10.78
CA SER A 296 2.90 -11.63 -9.68
C SER A 296 3.93 -12.64 -10.15
N ARG A 297 4.93 -12.85 -9.31
CA ARG A 297 5.95 -13.88 -9.46
C ARG A 297 5.86 -14.83 -8.29
N LEU A 298 6.09 -16.09 -8.52
CA LEU A 298 5.99 -17.09 -7.47
C LEU A 298 7.27 -17.12 -6.65
N LEU A 299 7.14 -16.93 -5.35
CA LEU A 299 8.16 -17.28 -4.37
C LEU A 299 7.87 -18.68 -3.82
N GLN A 300 8.91 -19.43 -3.56
CA GLN A 300 8.83 -20.78 -3.03
C GLN A 300 9.91 -20.97 -1.96
N ASP A 301 9.57 -21.71 -0.90
CA ASP A 301 10.53 -22.21 0.08
C ASP A 301 11.04 -23.62 -0.29
N GLN A 302 11.96 -24.14 0.49
CA GLN A 302 12.50 -25.49 0.31
C GLN A 302 11.44 -26.58 0.54
N GLY A 303 10.41 -26.29 1.36
CA GLY A 303 9.27 -27.18 1.64
C GLY A 303 8.21 -27.20 0.55
N SER A 304 8.42 -26.53 -0.58
CA SER A 304 7.45 -26.34 -1.67
C SER A 304 6.23 -25.49 -1.33
N SER A 305 6.22 -24.78 -0.21
CA SER A 305 5.23 -23.76 0.08
C SER A 305 5.47 -22.55 -0.82
N THR A 306 4.39 -21.93 -1.28
CA THR A 306 4.46 -20.85 -2.25
C THR A 306 3.65 -19.64 -1.83
N ILE A 307 4.11 -18.44 -2.20
CA ILE A 307 3.39 -17.19 -2.07
C ILE A 307 3.64 -16.31 -3.31
N MET A 308 2.70 -15.44 -3.60
CA MET A 308 2.85 -14.50 -4.72
C MET A 308 3.71 -13.31 -4.29
N CYS A 309 4.72 -12.97 -5.08
CA CYS A 309 5.41 -11.69 -5.02
C CYS A 309 4.72 -10.74 -6.01
N SER A 310 3.95 -9.79 -5.48
CA SER A 310 3.14 -8.87 -6.28
C SER A 310 3.95 -7.64 -6.68
N ASN A 311 4.00 -7.34 -7.97
CA ASN A 311 4.76 -6.23 -8.50
C ASN A 311 3.92 -5.39 -9.44
N SER A 312 4.06 -4.07 -9.34
CA SER A 312 3.43 -3.12 -10.25
C SER A 312 4.20 -3.02 -11.55
N GLU A 313 3.50 -2.91 -12.67
CA GLU A 313 4.13 -2.57 -13.96
C GLU A 313 4.76 -1.16 -13.97
N TYR A 314 4.35 -0.30 -13.02
CA TYR A 314 4.94 1.04 -12.84
C TYR A 314 6.12 1.05 -11.88
N ALA A 315 6.49 -0.09 -11.30
CA ALA A 315 7.67 -0.17 -10.47
C ALA A 315 8.92 0.16 -11.30
N LYS A 316 9.80 0.99 -10.75
CA LYS A 316 11.07 1.33 -11.40
C LYS A 316 11.94 0.10 -11.70
N PHE A 317 11.65 -1.00 -11.02
CA PHE A 317 12.31 -2.29 -11.20
C PHE A 317 11.47 -3.30 -12.01
N ALA A 318 10.36 -2.90 -12.59
CA ALA A 318 9.48 -3.80 -13.34
C ALA A 318 10.23 -4.61 -14.43
N TYR A 319 11.19 -3.97 -15.08
CA TYR A 319 12.01 -4.57 -16.15
C TYR A 319 13.36 -5.11 -15.67
N PHE A 320 13.54 -5.31 -14.38
CA PHE A 320 14.74 -5.97 -13.88
C PHE A 320 14.53 -7.49 -13.88
N TYR A 321 15.59 -8.22 -14.24
CA TYR A 321 15.58 -9.67 -14.15
C TYR A 321 15.41 -10.14 -12.71
N LEU A 322 14.61 -11.19 -12.53
CA LEU A 322 14.52 -11.88 -11.25
C LEU A 322 15.89 -12.45 -10.84
N PRO A 323 16.17 -12.60 -9.53
CA PRO A 323 17.36 -13.28 -9.07
C PRO A 323 17.54 -14.64 -9.78
N GLY A 324 18.67 -14.82 -10.45
CA GLY A 324 18.95 -16.02 -11.23
C GLY A 324 18.33 -16.12 -12.62
N ALA A 325 17.52 -15.13 -13.02
CA ALA A 325 16.98 -15.04 -14.37
C ALA A 325 17.89 -14.23 -15.30
N ASP A 326 17.79 -14.56 -16.58
CA ASP A 326 18.44 -13.83 -17.67
C ASP A 326 17.58 -13.94 -18.95
N LYS A 327 18.12 -13.49 -20.07
CA LYS A 327 17.46 -13.55 -21.37
C LYS A 327 17.17 -14.97 -21.89
N THR A 328 17.80 -15.99 -21.32
CA THR A 328 17.62 -17.38 -21.74
C THR A 328 16.52 -18.10 -20.95
N GLY A 329 16.10 -17.53 -19.82
CA GLY A 329 15.02 -18.09 -19.00
C GLY A 329 15.24 -17.90 -17.50
N ILE A 330 14.31 -18.49 -16.74
CA ILE A 330 14.31 -18.44 -15.28
C ILE A 330 14.81 -19.74 -14.64
N ALA A 331 15.36 -20.64 -15.42
CA ALA A 331 15.76 -21.98 -14.96
C ALA A 331 16.79 -21.97 -13.82
N GLN A 332 17.47 -20.82 -13.61
CA GLN A 332 18.48 -20.66 -12.58
C GLN A 332 17.98 -19.89 -11.35
N CYS A 333 16.72 -19.49 -11.29
CA CYS A 333 16.20 -18.74 -10.16
C CYS A 333 16.31 -19.50 -8.83
N SER A 334 16.18 -20.83 -8.86
CA SER A 334 16.34 -21.68 -7.67
C SER A 334 17.78 -21.75 -7.16
N ASN A 335 18.76 -21.25 -7.92
CA ASN A 335 20.14 -21.15 -7.45
C ASN A 335 20.38 -19.91 -6.56
N PHE A 336 19.41 -19.01 -6.48
CA PHE A 336 19.45 -17.84 -5.60
C PHE A 336 18.42 -18.02 -4.50
N GLU A 337 18.87 -17.99 -3.28
CA GLU A 337 18.05 -18.13 -2.08
C GLU A 337 18.33 -16.97 -1.12
N GLY A 338 17.35 -16.57 -0.35
CA GLY A 338 17.50 -15.49 0.60
C GLY A 338 16.19 -15.03 1.22
N THR A 339 16.06 -13.73 1.39
CA THR A 339 14.89 -13.12 2.01
C THR A 339 14.17 -12.16 1.09
N VAL A 340 12.83 -12.18 1.17
CA VAL A 340 11.97 -11.17 0.55
C VAL A 340 11.15 -10.52 1.66
N THR A 341 11.36 -9.22 1.82
CA THR A 341 10.57 -8.37 2.72
C THR A 341 9.47 -7.68 1.92
N GLY A 342 8.34 -7.43 2.54
CA GLY A 342 7.26 -6.68 1.88
C GLY A 342 6.00 -6.63 2.71
N ILE A 343 4.98 -6.02 2.13
CA ILE A 343 3.66 -5.92 2.74
C ILE A 343 2.85 -7.15 2.37
N LEU A 344 2.42 -7.89 3.38
CA LEU A 344 1.50 -9.01 3.22
C LEU A 344 0.12 -8.48 2.82
N GLY A 345 -0.53 -9.13 1.87
CA GLY A 345 -1.86 -8.72 1.41
C GLY A 345 -2.70 -9.90 0.97
N TRP A 346 -3.98 -9.80 1.25
CA TRP A 346 -5.02 -10.68 0.73
C TRP A 346 -5.96 -9.85 -0.15
N TYR A 347 -5.97 -10.11 -1.44
CA TYR A 347 -6.78 -9.36 -2.39
C TYR A 347 -7.84 -10.24 -3.04
N LEU A 348 -9.11 -9.87 -2.87
CA LEU A 348 -10.24 -10.62 -3.38
C LEU A 348 -11.23 -9.65 -4.05
N ASP A 349 -11.22 -9.56 -5.36
CA ASP A 349 -12.01 -8.56 -6.10
C ASP A 349 -13.28 -9.09 -6.77
N LYS A 350 -13.51 -10.42 -6.77
CA LYS A 350 -14.64 -11.05 -7.46
C LYS A 350 -15.28 -12.17 -6.65
N ALA A 351 -16.47 -11.93 -6.14
CA ALA A 351 -17.25 -12.95 -5.48
C ALA A 351 -17.57 -14.16 -6.37
N GLU A 352 -17.71 -13.96 -7.67
CA GLU A 352 -17.99 -15.05 -8.63
C GLU A 352 -16.88 -16.10 -8.71
N THR A 353 -15.65 -15.72 -8.43
CA THR A 353 -14.51 -16.63 -8.47
C THR A 353 -14.50 -17.56 -7.25
N LEU A 354 -15.11 -17.12 -6.14
CA LEU A 354 -15.32 -17.97 -4.96
C LEU A 354 -16.37 -19.06 -5.19
N LYS A 355 -17.31 -18.87 -6.11
CA LYS A 355 -18.36 -19.84 -6.43
C LYS A 355 -17.82 -21.10 -7.10
N ASN A 356 -16.68 -21.01 -7.73
CA ASN A 356 -16.06 -22.11 -8.47
C ASN A 356 -14.96 -22.75 -7.64
N SER A 357 -15.17 -23.19 -6.43
CA SER A 357 -14.31 -24.02 -5.54
C SER A 357 -12.79 -24.13 -5.82
N ALA A 358 -12.32 -23.59 -6.93
CA ALA A 358 -10.94 -23.42 -7.31
C ALA A 358 -10.59 -21.93 -7.15
N LEU A 359 -10.20 -21.53 -5.96
CA LEU A 359 -9.63 -20.20 -5.65
C LEU A 359 -8.27 -20.02 -6.36
N THR A 360 -8.30 -20.23 -7.67
CA THR A 360 -7.17 -19.96 -8.53
C THR A 360 -7.10 -18.47 -8.77
N GLY A 361 -6.12 -17.80 -8.20
CA GLY A 361 -5.88 -16.37 -8.36
C GLY A 361 -6.14 -15.51 -7.11
N TYR A 362 -6.58 -16.11 -6.00
CA TYR A 362 -6.71 -15.42 -4.71
C TYR A 362 -5.80 -16.07 -3.70
N GLU A 363 -4.59 -15.64 -3.69
CA GLU A 363 -3.59 -16.10 -2.74
C GLU A 363 -3.04 -14.92 -1.96
N TRP A 364 -2.47 -15.23 -0.82
CA TRP A 364 -1.65 -14.28 -0.12
C TRP A 364 -0.51 -13.79 -1.03
N SER A 365 -0.24 -12.51 -0.95
CA SER A 365 0.87 -11.90 -1.66
C SER A 365 1.76 -11.12 -0.71
N VAL A 366 3.04 -11.05 -1.03
CA VAL A 366 3.99 -10.12 -0.45
C VAL A 366 4.35 -9.09 -1.52
N THR A 367 4.23 -7.80 -1.19
CA THR A 367 4.55 -6.70 -2.09
C THR A 367 5.83 -6.01 -1.62
N PRO A 368 6.97 -6.19 -2.31
CA PRO A 368 8.23 -5.55 -1.94
C PRO A 368 8.16 -4.04 -2.22
N ARG A 369 8.85 -3.25 -1.38
CA ARG A 369 8.90 -1.78 -1.46
C ARG A 369 10.04 -1.26 -2.33
N GLY A 370 11.03 -2.09 -2.58
CA GLY A 370 12.18 -1.78 -3.41
C GLY A 370 13.11 -2.98 -3.58
N ILE A 371 14.09 -2.83 -4.46
CA ILE A 371 15.18 -3.78 -4.68
C ILE A 371 16.52 -3.09 -4.44
N PRO A 372 17.66 -3.80 -4.38
CA PRO A 372 18.96 -3.17 -4.21
C PRO A 372 19.18 -2.00 -5.18
N GLY A 373 19.43 -0.81 -4.63
CA GLY A 373 19.65 0.42 -5.39
C GLY A 373 18.40 1.14 -5.90
N ILE A 374 17.20 0.59 -5.70
CA ILE A 374 15.93 1.20 -6.09
C ILE A 374 14.95 1.17 -4.91
N GLY A 375 14.66 2.35 -4.37
CA GLY A 375 13.83 2.49 -3.19
C GLY A 375 14.63 2.87 -1.94
N ALA A 376 13.92 3.26 -0.89
CA ALA A 376 14.52 3.62 0.40
C ALA A 376 14.98 2.41 1.19
N VAL A 377 14.50 1.22 0.83
CA VAL A 377 14.78 -0.04 1.50
C VAL A 377 15.12 -1.12 0.48
N ASN A 378 15.95 -2.06 0.92
CA ASN A 378 16.27 -3.24 0.14
C ASN A 378 15.45 -4.43 0.64
N ASP A 379 14.37 -4.74 -0.05
CA ASP A 379 13.44 -5.79 0.34
C ASP A 379 13.78 -7.17 -0.24
N ILE A 380 14.65 -7.23 -1.24
CA ILE A 380 15.04 -8.49 -1.88
C ILE A 380 16.55 -8.68 -1.67
N VAL A 381 16.88 -9.57 -0.75
CA VAL A 381 18.27 -9.91 -0.39
C VAL A 381 18.46 -11.39 -0.70
N MET A 382 19.15 -11.66 -1.80
CA MET A 382 19.37 -13.01 -2.32
C MET A 382 20.85 -13.25 -2.54
N TYR A 383 21.26 -14.50 -2.38
CA TYR A 383 22.64 -14.95 -2.57
C TYR A 383 22.66 -16.20 -3.45
N TYR A 384 23.66 -16.30 -4.31
CA TYR A 384 23.85 -17.48 -5.14
C TYR A 384 24.15 -18.69 -4.24
N GLN A 385 23.32 -19.74 -4.34
CA GLN A 385 23.41 -20.96 -3.52
C GLN A 385 23.54 -20.68 -1.99
N GLY A 386 22.96 -19.56 -1.51
CA GLY A 386 23.05 -19.15 -0.10
C GLY A 386 24.40 -18.60 0.33
N ASP A 387 25.36 -18.41 -0.58
CA ASP A 387 26.68 -17.86 -0.29
C ASP A 387 26.61 -16.33 -0.18
N GLU A 388 26.71 -15.78 1.02
CA GLU A 388 26.67 -14.34 1.28
C GLU A 388 27.78 -13.54 0.57
N SER A 389 28.84 -14.20 0.13
CA SER A 389 29.90 -13.57 -0.67
C SER A 389 29.52 -13.36 -2.15
N ALA A 390 28.43 -13.97 -2.59
CA ALA A 390 27.90 -13.90 -3.95
C ALA A 390 26.47 -13.32 -3.99
N PRO A 391 26.27 -12.06 -3.56
CA PRO A 391 24.95 -11.44 -3.51
C PRO A 391 24.38 -11.24 -4.91
N TRP A 392 23.06 -11.37 -5.01
CA TRP A 392 22.34 -10.98 -6.22
C TRP A 392 22.48 -9.47 -6.46
N VAL A 393 22.86 -9.15 -7.70
CA VAL A 393 22.92 -7.77 -8.18
C VAL A 393 21.83 -7.58 -9.22
N PRO A 394 20.94 -6.60 -9.04
CA PRO A 394 19.90 -6.31 -10.02
C PRO A 394 20.48 -5.99 -11.40
N LYS A 395 19.91 -6.61 -12.43
CA LYS A 395 20.27 -6.34 -13.82
C LYS A 395 18.99 -5.97 -14.57
N GLU A 396 19.01 -4.81 -15.21
CA GLU A 396 17.90 -4.35 -16.04
C GLU A 396 17.86 -5.15 -17.35
N TYR A 397 16.64 -5.45 -17.78
CA TYR A 397 16.37 -6.09 -19.05
C TYR A 397 16.70 -5.13 -20.20
N ASP A 398 17.55 -5.55 -21.12
CA ASP A 398 17.81 -4.80 -22.35
C ASP A 398 16.82 -5.26 -23.45
N PRO A 399 15.98 -4.36 -23.98
CA PRO A 399 15.08 -4.69 -25.09
C PRO A 399 15.76 -5.26 -26.34
N LYS A 400 17.09 -5.09 -26.46
CA LYS A 400 17.89 -5.70 -27.54
C LYS A 400 18.20 -7.17 -27.28
N ASP A 401 17.95 -7.65 -26.08
CA ASP A 401 18.14 -9.06 -25.71
C ASP A 401 16.96 -9.95 -26.16
N ARG A 402 16.03 -9.40 -26.98
CA ARG A 402 14.92 -10.12 -27.61
C ARG A 402 15.39 -11.10 -28.68
#